data_50533cc2632c0dabd8f3bf87014a85b6
#
_entry.id   50533cc2632c0dabd8f3bf87014a85b6
#
_cell.length_a   1.000
_cell.length_b   1.000
_cell.length_c   1.000
_cell.angle_alpha   90.00
_cell.angle_beta   90.00
_cell.angle_gamma   90.00
#
_symmetry.space_group_name_H-M   'P 1'
#
loop_
_entity.id
_entity.type
_entity.pdbx_description
1 polymer ?
#
loop_
_entity_poly.entity_id
_entity_poly.type
_entity_poly.pdbx_seq_one_letter_code
_entity_poly.pdbx_strand_id
1 'polypeptide(L)'
;LQNPARRYGLEYHAEQLPDPESRLTLGEETDRLGLPRLRIRLAFSEADAAGVLRAHEALEAWLLRHGLGRLDWRHPPEARVAAVLREAKHGTHQIGTIRMGTDRSQAVVDADCRSFDLDNLHVVTTAVLPTSGQANPTLTAVQLALRLVQQSLMQLLAAMRAQPGEHQAVDDQ
;
A
#
# COMPACT_ATOMS: atom_id res chain seq x y z
N LEU A 1 -8.56 6.17 33.91
CA LEU A 1 -7.13 6.47 33.84
C LEU A 1 -6.95 7.97 33.98
N GLN A 2 -6.37 8.41 35.10
CA GLN A 2 -6.07 9.82 35.34
C GLN A 2 -4.67 10.11 34.75
N ASN A 3 -4.54 11.13 33.88
CA ASN A 3 -3.29 11.66 33.40
C ASN A 3 -3.06 13.07 33.97
N PRO A 4 -2.59 13.20 35.23
CA PRO A 4 -2.43 14.48 35.89
C PRO A 4 -1.42 15.41 35.19
N ALA A 5 -0.45 14.82 34.52
CA ALA A 5 0.54 15.58 33.75
C ALA A 5 0.01 16.13 32.42
N ARG A 6 -1.16 15.67 31.97
CA ARG A 6 -1.76 16.02 30.66
C ARG A 6 -0.77 15.88 29.48
N ARG A 7 0.16 14.92 29.58
CA ARG A 7 1.13 14.59 28.53
C ARG A 7 0.69 13.32 27.83
N TYR A 8 0.62 13.33 26.53
CA TYR A 8 0.21 12.22 25.68
C TYR A 8 1.33 11.89 24.71
N GLY A 9 1.62 10.59 24.53
CA GLY A 9 2.49 10.16 23.46
C GLY A 9 1.81 10.38 22.11
N LEU A 10 2.53 10.96 21.17
CA LEU A 10 2.12 11.04 19.78
C LEU A 10 2.73 9.85 19.04
N GLU A 11 1.88 8.95 18.55
CA GLU A 11 2.23 7.90 17.63
C GLU A 11 1.65 8.28 16.25
N TYR A 12 2.46 8.10 15.21
CA TYR A 12 2.06 8.49 13.86
C TYR A 12 2.57 7.51 12.82
N HIS A 13 1.83 7.43 11.73
CA HIS A 13 2.23 6.75 10.51
C HIS A 13 2.32 7.79 9.40
N ALA A 14 3.43 7.81 8.69
CA ALA A 14 3.65 8.71 7.58
C ALA A 14 3.78 7.91 6.27
N GLU A 15 3.31 8.48 5.19
CA GLU A 15 3.55 7.95 3.86
C GLU A 15 5.02 8.13 3.49
N GLN A 16 5.63 7.07 2.96
CA GLN A 16 6.95 7.15 2.34
C GLN A 16 6.79 7.63 0.90
N LEU A 17 7.65 8.53 0.46
CA LEU A 17 7.70 8.96 -0.93
C LEU A 17 8.11 7.76 -1.83
N PRO A 18 7.56 7.65 -3.04
CA PRO A 18 7.96 6.61 -3.98
C PRO A 18 9.47 6.69 -4.26
N ASP A 19 10.18 5.61 -3.93
CA ASP A 19 11.60 5.47 -4.18
C ASP A 19 11.84 4.17 -4.96
N PRO A 20 12.36 4.24 -6.22
CA PRO A 20 12.64 3.06 -7.02
C PRO A 20 13.67 2.12 -6.38
N GLU A 21 14.48 2.60 -5.46
CA GLU A 21 15.45 1.80 -4.74
C GLU A 21 14.84 1.05 -3.55
N SER A 22 13.69 1.50 -3.02
CA SER A 22 12.91 0.75 -2.03
C SER A 22 12.06 -0.29 -2.73
N ARG A 23 12.64 -1.50 -2.91
CA ARG A 23 12.04 -2.56 -3.74
C ARG A 23 12.24 -3.96 -3.20
N LEU A 24 11.46 -4.87 -3.73
CA LEU A 24 11.61 -6.30 -3.56
C LEU A 24 12.30 -6.87 -4.81
N THR A 25 13.33 -7.70 -4.61
CA THR A 25 14.03 -8.40 -5.69
C THR A 25 14.24 -9.85 -5.31
N LEU A 26 14.43 -10.71 -6.31
CA LEU A 26 14.87 -12.09 -6.08
C LEU A 26 16.38 -12.11 -5.93
N GLY A 27 16.85 -12.83 -4.91
CA GLY A 27 18.28 -13.09 -4.68
C GLY A 27 18.78 -14.28 -5.51
N GLU A 28 20.09 -14.46 -5.52
CA GLU A 28 20.72 -15.64 -6.15
C GLU A 28 20.61 -16.89 -5.27
N GLU A 29 20.52 -16.69 -3.96
CA GLU A 29 20.34 -17.80 -3.03
C GLU A 29 18.93 -18.38 -3.14
N THR A 30 18.82 -19.70 -3.01
CA THR A 30 17.55 -20.41 -2.98
C THR A 30 17.20 -20.90 -1.57
N ASP A 31 15.93 -21.13 -1.35
CA ASP A 31 15.44 -21.84 -0.17
C ASP A 31 15.55 -23.37 -0.33
N ARG A 32 15.07 -24.11 0.65
CA ARG A 32 15.07 -25.61 0.63
C ARG A 32 14.18 -26.22 -0.45
N LEU A 33 13.32 -25.44 -1.08
CA LEU A 33 12.46 -25.86 -2.20
C LEU A 33 13.03 -25.47 -3.56
N GLY A 34 14.21 -24.85 -3.60
CA GLY A 34 14.84 -24.37 -4.82
C GLY A 34 14.30 -23.03 -5.31
N LEU A 35 13.46 -22.32 -4.53
CA LEU A 35 12.92 -21.04 -4.91
C LEU A 35 13.89 -19.91 -4.54
N PRO A 36 14.10 -18.90 -5.42
CA PRO A 36 14.92 -17.75 -5.10
C PRO A 36 14.42 -17.02 -3.85
N ARG A 37 15.33 -16.68 -2.95
CA ARG A 37 15.00 -15.92 -1.75
C ARG A 37 14.66 -14.48 -2.09
N LEU A 38 13.66 -13.92 -1.41
CA LEU A 38 13.28 -12.52 -1.54
C LEU A 38 14.30 -11.62 -0.83
N ARG A 39 14.79 -10.61 -1.54
CA ARG A 39 15.54 -9.49 -0.97
C ARG A 39 14.63 -8.28 -0.80
N ILE A 40 14.61 -7.73 0.40
CA ILE A 40 13.84 -6.53 0.72
C ILE A 40 14.84 -5.39 0.96
N ARG A 41 14.77 -4.37 0.12
CA ARG A 41 15.47 -3.10 0.35
C ARG A 41 14.44 -2.06 0.72
N LEU A 42 14.56 -1.51 1.92
CA LEU A 42 13.73 -0.42 2.42
C LEU A 42 14.66 0.71 2.86
N ALA A 43 14.51 1.87 2.25
CA ALA A 43 15.28 3.07 2.56
C ALA A 43 14.33 4.24 2.79
N PHE A 44 14.67 5.11 3.73
CA PHE A 44 13.96 6.34 4.01
C PHE A 44 14.86 7.52 3.67
N SER A 45 14.32 8.53 3.03
CA SER A 45 15.03 9.71 2.57
C SER A 45 14.88 10.89 3.53
N GLU A 46 15.74 11.90 3.40
CA GLU A 46 15.56 13.17 4.10
C GLU A 46 14.25 13.86 3.71
N ALA A 47 13.76 13.66 2.49
CA ALA A 47 12.49 14.19 2.06
C ALA A 47 11.31 13.55 2.79
N ASP A 48 11.37 12.23 3.11
CA ASP A 48 10.39 11.56 3.97
C ASP A 48 10.41 12.18 5.37
N ALA A 49 11.60 12.33 5.96
CA ALA A 49 11.74 12.95 7.28
C ALA A 49 11.23 14.40 7.31
N ALA A 50 11.52 15.19 6.27
CA ALA A 50 10.99 16.55 6.15
C ALA A 50 9.46 16.57 6.03
N GLY A 51 8.86 15.59 5.37
CA GLY A 51 7.41 15.41 5.31
C GLY A 51 6.80 15.20 6.69
N VAL A 52 7.40 14.33 7.50
CA VAL A 52 7.00 14.08 8.89
C VAL A 52 7.10 15.35 9.72
N LEU A 53 8.20 16.08 9.63
CA LEU A 53 8.39 17.31 10.40
C LEU A 53 7.37 18.39 10.02
N ARG A 54 7.10 18.60 8.73
CA ARG A 54 6.05 19.53 8.29
C ARG A 54 4.68 19.17 8.84
N ALA A 55 4.34 17.87 8.90
CA ALA A 55 3.08 17.42 9.48
C ALA A 55 2.99 17.73 10.99
N HIS A 56 4.08 17.53 11.74
CA HIS A 56 4.13 17.88 13.15
C HIS A 56 4.03 19.40 13.38
N GLU A 57 4.73 20.20 12.59
CA GLU A 57 4.66 21.66 12.66
C GLU A 57 3.23 22.17 12.37
N ALA A 58 2.57 21.59 11.37
CA ALA A 58 1.18 21.92 11.07
C ALA A 58 0.23 21.53 12.22
N LEU A 59 0.45 20.37 12.84
CA LEU A 59 -0.31 19.92 14.01
C LEU A 59 -0.08 20.88 15.20
N GLU A 60 1.17 21.25 15.48
CA GLU A 60 1.48 22.19 16.56
C GLU A 60 0.81 23.55 16.34
N ALA A 61 0.90 24.10 15.13
CA ALA A 61 0.25 25.36 14.78
C ALA A 61 -1.28 25.29 14.97
N TRP A 62 -1.88 24.15 14.63
CA TRP A 62 -3.31 23.92 14.83
C TRP A 62 -3.67 23.83 16.32
N LEU A 63 -2.92 23.07 17.12
CA LEU A 63 -3.13 22.92 18.56
C LEU A 63 -3.05 24.28 19.29
N LEU A 64 -2.01 25.07 18.97
CA LEU A 64 -1.81 26.40 19.54
C LEU A 64 -2.96 27.35 19.19
N ARG A 65 -3.39 27.36 17.92
CA ARG A 65 -4.49 28.23 17.45
C ARG A 65 -5.80 27.94 18.19
N HIS A 66 -6.05 26.67 18.56
CA HIS A 66 -7.28 26.26 19.21
C HIS A 66 -7.16 26.17 20.74
N GLY A 67 -6.02 26.54 21.33
CA GLY A 67 -5.79 26.49 22.77
C GLY A 67 -5.82 25.07 23.36
N LEU A 68 -5.53 24.05 22.54
CA LEU A 68 -5.61 22.64 22.95
C LEU A 68 -4.30 22.09 23.52
N GLY A 69 -3.17 22.79 23.27
CA GLY A 69 -1.87 22.36 23.76
C GLY A 69 -0.74 22.73 22.81
N ARG A 70 0.37 22.06 22.99
CA ARG A 70 1.56 22.19 22.12
C ARG A 70 2.26 20.86 22.00
N LEU A 71 3.14 20.70 21.00
CA LEU A 71 4.06 19.58 20.93
C LEU A 71 5.23 19.78 21.89
N ASP A 72 5.64 18.72 22.53
CA ASP A 72 6.85 18.65 23.34
C ASP A 72 7.93 17.95 22.52
N TRP A 73 8.68 18.73 21.77
CA TRP A 73 9.70 18.22 20.85
C TRP A 73 10.88 17.61 21.64
N ARG A 74 11.16 16.32 21.38
CA ARG A 74 12.25 15.60 22.05
C ARG A 74 13.64 15.98 21.59
N HIS A 75 13.75 16.57 20.39
CA HIS A 75 15.01 16.92 19.76
C HIS A 75 15.02 18.38 19.33
N PRO A 76 16.18 19.07 19.40
CA PRO A 76 16.32 20.42 18.88
C PRO A 76 16.19 20.39 17.34
N PRO A 77 15.85 21.53 16.69
CA PRO A 77 15.51 21.58 15.27
C PRO A 77 16.53 20.89 14.34
N GLU A 78 17.81 21.14 14.57
CA GLU A 78 18.91 20.61 13.76
C GLU A 78 19.09 19.08 13.86
N ALA A 79 18.60 18.47 14.92
CA ALA A 79 18.70 17.02 15.13
C ALA A 79 17.43 16.24 14.68
N ARG A 80 16.34 16.94 14.33
CA ARG A 80 15.04 16.29 14.11
C ARG A 80 15.03 15.38 12.89
N VAL A 81 15.62 15.80 11.77
CA VAL A 81 15.70 14.99 10.55
C VAL A 81 16.42 13.67 10.85
N ALA A 82 17.60 13.74 11.46
CA ALA A 82 18.37 12.57 11.80
C ALA A 82 17.63 11.67 12.82
N ALA A 83 16.87 12.27 13.74
CA ALA A 83 16.06 11.52 14.71
C ALA A 83 14.92 10.76 14.00
N VAL A 84 14.19 11.40 13.09
CA VAL A 84 13.13 10.75 12.31
C VAL A 84 13.69 9.59 11.50
N LEU A 85 14.80 9.78 10.78
CA LEU A 85 15.43 8.72 9.98
C LEU A 85 15.92 7.55 10.84
N ARG A 86 16.48 7.82 12.01
CA ARG A 86 16.93 6.78 12.95
C ARG A 86 15.77 5.98 13.54
N GLU A 87 14.64 6.63 13.78
CA GLU A 87 13.43 6.03 14.34
C GLU A 87 12.53 5.42 13.26
N ALA A 88 12.74 5.78 11.98
CA ALA A 88 12.00 5.22 10.87
C ALA A 88 12.16 3.69 10.82
N LYS A 89 11.05 3.01 10.82
CA LYS A 89 10.98 1.54 10.80
C LYS A 89 9.92 1.11 9.80
N HIS A 90 9.97 -0.18 9.44
CA HIS A 90 8.87 -0.79 8.73
C HIS A 90 7.56 -0.52 9.50
N GLY A 91 6.62 0.15 8.88
CA GLY A 91 5.27 0.30 9.39
C GLY A 91 4.46 -0.99 9.24
N THR A 92 3.21 -0.95 9.64
CA THR A 92 2.27 -2.08 9.54
C THR A 92 1.42 -2.05 8.28
N HIS A 93 1.49 -0.99 7.48
CA HIS A 93 0.60 -0.74 6.34
C HIS A 93 1.38 -0.52 5.04
N GLN A 94 2.25 -1.48 4.68
CA GLN A 94 3.01 -1.43 3.44
C GLN A 94 2.10 -1.42 2.22
N ILE A 95 2.45 -0.58 1.24
CA ILE A 95 1.75 -0.41 -0.03
C ILE A 95 2.75 -0.28 -1.18
N GLY A 96 2.25 -0.29 -2.42
CA GLY A 96 2.96 0.23 -3.59
C GLY A 96 4.03 -0.65 -4.21
N THR A 97 4.32 -1.85 -3.67
CA THR A 97 5.34 -2.74 -4.24
C THR A 97 4.91 -3.42 -5.55
N ILE A 98 3.61 -3.45 -5.84
CA ILE A 98 3.00 -3.95 -7.09
C ILE A 98 1.98 -2.92 -7.56
N ARG A 99 2.34 -1.62 -7.54
CA ARG A 99 1.38 -0.54 -7.70
C ARG A 99 0.59 -0.61 -9.00
N MET A 100 -0.69 -0.23 -8.90
CA MET A 100 -1.56 -0.08 -10.05
C MET A 100 -1.34 1.25 -10.78
N GLY A 101 -1.67 1.27 -12.06
CA GLY A 101 -1.62 2.47 -12.89
C GLY A 101 -2.15 2.23 -14.28
N THR A 102 -2.06 3.25 -15.13
CA THR A 102 -2.51 3.21 -16.53
C THR A 102 -1.35 2.97 -17.51
N ASP A 103 -0.12 3.12 -17.06
CA ASP A 103 1.10 2.98 -17.87
C ASP A 103 1.97 1.84 -17.31
N ARG A 104 2.18 0.81 -18.12
CA ARG A 104 3.00 -0.35 -17.76
C ARG A 104 4.48 0.01 -17.46
N SER A 105 4.96 1.15 -17.94
CA SER A 105 6.31 1.62 -17.60
C SER A 105 6.42 2.13 -16.16
N GLN A 106 5.28 2.44 -15.52
CA GLN A 106 5.19 3.03 -14.20
C GLN A 106 4.41 2.15 -13.19
N ALA A 107 3.77 1.08 -13.67
CA ALA A 107 2.90 0.23 -12.87
C ALA A 107 3.09 -1.25 -13.23
N VAL A 108 2.68 -2.12 -12.31
CA VAL A 108 2.74 -3.59 -12.48
C VAL A 108 1.40 -4.17 -12.86
N VAL A 109 0.31 -3.56 -12.37
CA VAL A 109 -1.07 -3.95 -12.64
C VAL A 109 -1.88 -2.75 -13.11
N ASP A 110 -2.95 -3.01 -13.87
CA ASP A 110 -3.91 -2.00 -14.29
C ASP A 110 -4.92 -1.66 -13.17
N ALA A 111 -5.89 -0.79 -13.49
CA ALA A 111 -6.93 -0.37 -12.55
C ALA A 111 -7.88 -1.51 -12.11
N ASP A 112 -7.90 -2.62 -12.83
CA ASP A 112 -8.64 -3.83 -12.51
C ASP A 112 -7.78 -4.88 -11.80
N CYS A 113 -6.60 -4.45 -11.31
CA CYS A 113 -5.63 -5.30 -10.63
C CYS A 113 -5.06 -6.42 -11.51
N ARG A 114 -5.18 -6.35 -12.84
CA ARG A 114 -4.64 -7.31 -13.78
C ARG A 114 -3.20 -6.96 -14.12
N SER A 115 -2.33 -7.96 -14.14
CA SER A 115 -0.94 -7.81 -14.56
C SER A 115 -0.85 -7.29 -16.01
N PHE A 116 0.09 -6.36 -16.27
CA PHE A 116 0.41 -5.95 -17.62
C PHE A 116 1.20 -7.01 -18.42
N ASP A 117 1.78 -8.01 -17.73
CA ASP A 117 2.63 -9.03 -18.34
C ASP A 117 1.91 -10.38 -18.49
N LEU A 118 0.89 -10.64 -17.68
CA LEU A 118 0.18 -11.92 -17.66
C LEU A 118 -1.35 -11.68 -17.67
N ASP A 119 -2.00 -12.06 -18.75
CA ASP A 119 -3.43 -11.81 -18.95
C ASP A 119 -4.35 -12.51 -17.95
N ASN A 120 -3.90 -13.61 -17.38
CA ASN A 120 -4.67 -14.43 -16.42
C ASN A 120 -4.23 -14.23 -14.97
N LEU A 121 -3.40 -13.22 -14.68
CA LEU A 121 -2.94 -12.92 -13.31
C LEU A 121 -3.55 -11.62 -12.82
N HIS A 122 -4.27 -11.71 -11.69
CA HIS A 122 -4.73 -10.55 -10.94
C HIS A 122 -4.10 -10.55 -9.55
N VAL A 123 -3.69 -9.37 -9.10
CA VAL A 123 -3.07 -9.19 -7.79
C VAL A 123 -3.94 -8.26 -6.96
N VAL A 124 -4.49 -8.76 -5.85
CA VAL A 124 -5.34 -7.99 -4.95
C VAL A 124 -4.79 -8.01 -3.53
N THR A 125 -4.11 -6.94 -3.20
CA THR A 125 -3.47 -6.72 -1.89
C THR A 125 -3.24 -5.22 -1.72
N THR A 126 -2.84 -4.80 -0.53
CA THR A 126 -2.43 -3.41 -0.28
C THR A 126 -1.23 -2.98 -1.13
N ALA A 127 -0.42 -3.93 -1.61
CA ALA A 127 0.73 -3.66 -2.48
C ALA A 127 0.36 -2.98 -3.81
N VAL A 128 -0.90 -3.11 -4.28
CA VAL A 128 -1.35 -2.46 -5.52
C VAL A 128 -1.68 -0.97 -5.34
N LEU A 129 -1.85 -0.50 -4.10
CA LEU A 129 -2.21 0.90 -3.83
C LEU A 129 -1.01 1.81 -4.13
N PRO A 130 -1.15 2.82 -5.02
CA PRO A 130 -0.05 3.72 -5.38
C PRO A 130 0.25 4.77 -4.31
N THR A 131 -0.73 5.09 -3.47
CA THR A 131 -0.63 6.08 -2.38
C THR A 131 -1.37 5.58 -1.17
N SER A 132 -0.99 6.07 0.01
CA SER A 132 -1.71 5.81 1.26
C SER A 132 -2.65 6.96 1.63
N GLY A 133 -3.57 6.68 2.54
CA GLY A 133 -4.41 7.66 3.21
C GLY A 133 -4.23 7.58 4.72
N GLN A 134 -4.97 8.39 5.45
CA GLN A 134 -4.98 8.34 6.91
C GLN A 134 -5.64 7.07 7.47
N ALA A 135 -6.45 6.37 6.68
CA ALA A 135 -7.14 5.15 7.06
C ALA A 135 -6.29 3.90 6.77
N ASN A 136 -6.47 2.86 7.58
CA ASN A 136 -5.84 1.57 7.36
C ASN A 136 -6.27 0.98 6.01
N PRO A 137 -5.34 0.45 5.19
CA PRO A 137 -5.63 0.06 3.81
C PRO A 137 -6.39 -1.28 3.66
N THR A 138 -6.61 -2.03 4.74
CA THR A 138 -7.22 -3.36 4.71
C THR A 138 -8.63 -3.34 4.10
N LEU A 139 -9.47 -2.36 4.48
CA LEU A 139 -10.82 -2.25 3.92
C LEU A 139 -10.78 -2.03 2.40
N THR A 140 -9.89 -1.17 1.92
CA THR A 140 -9.70 -0.91 0.49
C THR A 140 -9.25 -2.18 -0.24
N ALA A 141 -8.32 -2.95 0.33
CA ALA A 141 -7.90 -4.22 -0.26
C ALA A 141 -9.07 -5.22 -0.35
N VAL A 142 -9.92 -5.32 0.68
CA VAL A 142 -11.11 -6.18 0.66
C VAL A 142 -12.11 -5.72 -0.40
N GLN A 143 -12.33 -4.40 -0.54
CA GLN A 143 -13.21 -3.84 -1.57
C GLN A 143 -12.71 -4.16 -2.99
N LEU A 144 -11.39 -4.06 -3.22
CA LEU A 144 -10.78 -4.46 -4.51
C LEU A 144 -10.99 -5.94 -4.80
N ALA A 145 -10.83 -6.81 -3.80
CA ALA A 145 -11.07 -8.25 -3.94
C ALA A 145 -12.52 -8.55 -4.32
N LEU A 146 -13.48 -7.95 -3.64
CA LEU A 146 -14.91 -8.12 -3.93
C LEU A 146 -15.25 -7.62 -5.34
N ARG A 147 -14.71 -6.47 -5.75
CA ARG A 147 -14.89 -5.93 -7.09
C ARG A 147 -14.36 -6.91 -8.15
N LEU A 148 -13.17 -7.46 -7.95
CA LEU A 148 -12.58 -8.43 -8.90
C LEU A 148 -13.43 -9.69 -9.02
N VAL A 149 -13.89 -10.25 -7.90
CA VAL A 149 -14.77 -11.44 -7.90
C VAL A 149 -16.07 -11.14 -8.67
N GLN A 150 -16.69 -9.98 -8.42
CA GLN A 150 -17.90 -9.57 -9.12
C GLN A 150 -17.68 -9.42 -10.64
N GLN A 151 -16.60 -8.77 -11.05
CA GLN A 151 -16.24 -8.61 -12.47
C GLN A 151 -16.00 -9.96 -13.15
N SER A 152 -15.23 -10.86 -12.50
CA SER A 152 -14.93 -12.19 -13.02
C SER A 152 -16.20 -13.04 -13.17
N LEU A 153 -17.11 -12.98 -12.19
CA LEU A 153 -18.39 -13.68 -12.26
C LEU A 153 -19.27 -13.16 -13.42
N MET A 154 -19.33 -11.84 -13.58
CA MET A 154 -20.10 -11.24 -14.67
C MET A 154 -19.55 -11.61 -16.05
N GLN A 155 -18.22 -11.65 -16.20
CA GLN A 155 -17.58 -12.10 -17.44
C GLN A 155 -17.86 -13.57 -17.73
N LEU A 156 -17.79 -14.44 -16.71
CA LEU A 156 -18.11 -15.85 -16.85
C LEU A 156 -19.57 -16.07 -17.29
N LEU A 157 -20.50 -15.40 -16.63
CA LEU A 157 -21.94 -15.47 -16.99
C LEU A 157 -22.21 -14.95 -18.40
N ALA A 158 -21.52 -13.90 -18.83
CA ALA A 158 -21.61 -13.39 -20.21
C ALA A 158 -21.08 -14.41 -21.22
N ALA A 159 -19.94 -15.04 -20.93
CA ALA A 159 -19.36 -16.07 -21.78
C ALA A 159 -20.28 -17.30 -21.91
N MET A 160 -20.86 -17.75 -20.79
CA MET A 160 -21.81 -18.87 -20.80
C MET A 160 -23.07 -18.57 -21.63
N ARG A 161 -23.56 -17.32 -21.61
CA ARG A 161 -24.72 -16.89 -22.41
C ARG A 161 -24.39 -16.75 -23.88
N ALA A 162 -23.14 -16.47 -24.22
CA ALA A 162 -22.70 -16.30 -25.61
C ALA A 162 -22.42 -17.63 -26.34
N GLN A 163 -22.31 -18.76 -25.61
CA GLN A 163 -22.20 -20.08 -26.25
C GLN A 163 -23.56 -20.49 -26.78
N PRO A 164 -23.76 -20.65 -28.12
CA PRO A 164 -24.98 -21.21 -28.65
C PRO A 164 -25.09 -22.64 -28.15
N GLY A 165 -26.26 -22.99 -27.58
CA GLY A 165 -26.52 -24.32 -27.11
C GLY A 165 -26.38 -25.32 -28.27
N GLU A 166 -25.41 -26.19 -28.23
CA GLU A 166 -25.41 -27.46 -28.96
C GLU A 166 -26.50 -28.33 -28.32
N HIS A 167 -27.75 -28.03 -28.63
CA HIS A 167 -28.79 -29.02 -28.52
C HIS A 167 -28.53 -30.04 -29.64
N GLN A 168 -27.78 -31.09 -29.34
CA GLN A 168 -27.86 -32.32 -30.10
C GLN A 168 -29.34 -32.75 -30.10
N ALA A 169 -29.97 -32.61 -31.25
CA ALA A 169 -31.20 -33.35 -31.52
C ALA A 169 -30.85 -34.85 -31.43
N VAL A 170 -31.39 -35.49 -30.42
CA VAL A 170 -31.44 -36.94 -30.39
C VAL A 170 -32.53 -37.30 -31.40
N ASP A 171 -32.13 -37.67 -32.62
CA ASP A 171 -32.99 -38.33 -33.56
C ASP A 171 -33.44 -39.65 -33.00
N ASP A 172 -34.71 -39.75 -32.63
CA ASP A 172 -35.43 -41.00 -32.41
C ASP A 172 -35.53 -41.76 -33.76
N GLN A 173 -34.82 -42.84 -33.90
CA GLN A 173 -35.10 -43.92 -34.85
C GLN A 173 -35.46 -45.16 -34.12
#